data_f458d4ba0c45d069786647be3ef6c13b
#
_entry.id   f458d4ba0c45d069786647be3ef6c13b
#
_cell.length_a   1.000
_cell.length_b   1.000
_cell.length_c   1.000
_cell.angle_alpha   90.00
_cell.angle_beta   90.00
_cell.angle_gamma   90.00
#
_symmetry.space_group_name_H-M   'P 1'
#
loop_
_entity.id
_entity.type
_entity.pdbx_description
1 polymer ?
#
loop_
_entity_poly.entity_id
_entity_poly.type
_entity_poly.pdbx_seq_one_letter_code
_entity_poly.pdbx_strand_id
1 'polypeptide(L)'
;LLLLGSASAVSVVTVEYMVKGGSVGLEQSFWQGWLCYIGLYAAAYLITARGRLAVCVGMGISLLHGLIDHYVMLFRGTPVMLSDVFSIGTAANVAQGYSAPVELSVLRGVSTAVLYCVLVCLMQRRWKLFERWYVRRGCSLIVVALAAYAVHYGLGITGTGINFWASSRSYSEFYYFLRCAGRSIVRAPEGYSADGLQTLAEDYKGEPGTKTPNIIVIMNESFSDLGIVGDFETNEDYMPFVHSMQKGQKN
;
A
#
# COMPACT_ATOMS: atom_id res chain seq x y z
N LEU A 1 18.34 11.70 17.59
CA LEU A 1 17.75 10.35 17.59
C LEU A 1 16.42 10.32 18.34
N LEU A 2 16.35 10.76 19.64
CA LEU A 2 15.10 10.76 20.41
C LEU A 2 13.97 11.53 19.71
N LEU A 3 14.27 12.69 19.11
CA LEU A 3 13.28 13.49 18.38
C LEU A 3 12.73 12.75 17.15
N LEU A 4 13.59 12.08 16.38
CA LEU A 4 13.16 11.30 15.21
C LEU A 4 12.41 10.03 15.63
N GLY A 5 12.85 9.38 16.70
CA GLY A 5 12.17 8.21 17.26
C GLY A 5 10.78 8.52 17.82
N SER A 6 10.60 9.66 18.50
CA SER A 6 9.28 10.10 18.97
C SER A 6 8.38 10.54 17.81
N ALA A 7 8.94 11.22 16.80
CA ALA A 7 8.20 11.61 15.60
C ALA A 7 7.67 10.38 14.83
N SER A 8 8.50 9.34 14.68
CA SER A 8 8.08 8.10 14.04
C SER A 8 6.98 7.38 14.82
N ALA A 9 7.04 7.36 16.15
CA ALA A 9 5.97 6.79 16.98
C ALA A 9 4.65 7.57 16.82
N VAL A 10 4.72 8.90 16.84
CA VAL A 10 3.54 9.77 16.62
C VAL A 10 2.96 9.52 15.23
N SER A 11 3.79 9.34 14.19
CA SER A 11 3.30 9.02 12.83
C SER A 11 2.55 7.70 12.78
N VAL A 12 3.09 6.63 13.41
CA VAL A 12 2.36 5.35 13.47
C VAL A 12 0.99 5.55 14.10
N VAL A 13 0.96 6.11 15.32
CA VAL A 13 -0.29 6.32 16.06
C VAL A 13 -1.28 7.16 15.25
N THR A 14 -0.81 8.24 14.63
CA THR A 14 -1.66 9.17 13.88
C THR A 14 -2.27 8.49 12.65
N VAL A 15 -1.45 7.81 11.85
CA VAL A 15 -1.91 7.16 10.62
C VAL A 15 -2.84 5.99 10.93
N GLU A 16 -2.45 5.11 11.86
CA GLU A 16 -3.30 3.98 12.30
C GLU A 16 -4.66 4.46 12.83
N TYR A 17 -4.64 5.53 13.65
CA TYR A 17 -5.86 6.11 14.20
C TYR A 17 -6.79 6.65 13.11
N MET A 18 -6.22 7.30 12.09
CA MET A 18 -7.00 7.84 10.97
C MET A 18 -7.62 6.73 10.12
N VAL A 19 -6.82 5.73 9.75
CA VAL A 19 -7.26 4.68 8.81
C VAL A 19 -8.18 3.67 9.49
N LYS A 20 -7.90 3.30 10.75
CA LYS A 20 -8.68 2.30 11.50
C LYS A 20 -9.88 2.89 12.27
N GLY A 21 -10.30 4.11 11.96
CA GLY A 21 -11.49 4.72 12.53
C GLY A 21 -11.42 4.97 14.04
N GLY A 22 -10.23 5.28 14.58
CA GLY A 22 -10.03 5.65 15.98
C GLY A 22 -9.55 4.51 16.89
N SER A 23 -9.24 3.33 16.37
CA SER A 23 -8.61 2.25 17.12
C SER A 23 -7.11 2.17 16.83
N VAL A 24 -6.28 2.17 17.86
CA VAL A 24 -4.82 1.94 17.73
C VAL A 24 -4.47 0.66 18.47
N GLY A 25 -4.12 -0.38 17.74
CA GLY A 25 -3.56 -1.60 18.32
C GLY A 25 -2.06 -1.40 18.61
N LEU A 26 -1.64 -1.60 19.86
CA LEU A 26 -0.21 -1.64 20.25
C LEU A 26 0.39 -3.04 20.04
N GLU A 27 -0.06 -3.74 19.03
CA GLU A 27 0.36 -5.09 18.70
C GLU A 27 1.69 -5.12 17.93
N GLN A 28 2.10 -6.29 17.48
CA GLN A 28 3.31 -6.49 16.68
C GLN A 28 3.37 -5.56 15.45
N SER A 29 2.22 -5.17 14.91
CA SER A 29 2.07 -4.22 13.81
C SER A 29 2.65 -2.83 14.13
N PHE A 30 2.52 -2.33 15.38
CA PHE A 30 3.07 -1.05 15.79
C PHE A 30 4.59 -0.98 15.58
N TRP A 31 5.32 -2.00 16.02
CA TRP A 31 6.78 -2.04 15.93
C TRP A 31 7.27 -2.07 14.48
N GLN A 32 6.54 -2.78 13.61
CA GLN A 32 6.84 -2.83 12.18
C GLN A 32 6.69 -1.45 11.54
N GLY A 33 5.56 -0.77 11.80
CA GLY A 33 5.31 0.58 11.32
C GLY A 33 6.32 1.58 11.88
N TRP A 34 6.61 1.50 13.18
CA TRP A 34 7.57 2.39 13.83
C TRP A 34 8.96 2.30 13.20
N LEU A 35 9.45 1.08 12.92
CA LEU A 35 10.73 0.86 12.24
C LEU A 35 10.74 1.47 10.83
N CYS A 36 9.66 1.29 10.07
CA CYS A 36 9.52 1.87 8.73
C CYS A 36 9.56 3.42 8.79
N TYR A 37 8.85 4.02 9.75
CA TYR A 37 8.88 5.46 9.94
C TYR A 37 10.23 5.97 10.45
N ILE A 38 10.97 5.23 11.28
CA ILE A 38 12.35 5.59 11.63
C ILE A 38 13.20 5.73 10.36
N GLY A 39 13.07 4.80 9.42
CA GLY A 39 13.75 4.88 8.12
C GLY A 39 13.35 6.13 7.33
N LEU A 40 12.05 6.45 7.26
CA LEU A 40 11.53 7.64 6.60
C LEU A 40 12.11 8.94 7.22
N TYR A 41 12.07 9.06 8.54
CA TYR A 41 12.59 10.25 9.24
C TYR A 41 14.12 10.37 9.14
N ALA A 42 14.84 9.26 9.15
CA ALA A 42 16.28 9.25 8.91
C ALA A 42 16.60 9.71 7.48
N ALA A 43 15.85 9.25 6.48
CA ALA A 43 15.98 9.71 5.09
C ALA A 43 15.66 11.21 4.96
N ALA A 44 14.57 11.68 5.57
CA ALA A 44 14.24 13.11 5.61
C ALA A 44 15.36 13.93 6.28
N TYR A 45 16.01 13.40 7.31
CA TYR A 45 17.14 14.05 7.94
C TYR A 45 18.40 14.06 7.07
N LEU A 46 18.65 13.00 6.30
CA LEU A 46 19.75 12.98 5.31
C LEU A 46 19.62 14.11 4.29
N ILE A 47 18.39 14.34 3.81
CA ILE A 47 18.09 15.35 2.80
C ILE A 47 18.17 16.76 3.41
N THR A 48 17.48 16.99 4.52
CA THR A 48 17.31 18.33 5.10
C THR A 48 18.49 18.77 5.97
N ALA A 49 19.26 17.85 6.51
CA ALA A 49 20.32 18.05 7.50
C ALA A 49 19.89 18.84 8.76
N ARG A 50 18.58 19.08 8.94
CA ARG A 50 18.01 19.88 10.04
C ARG A 50 16.90 19.05 10.71
N GLY A 51 17.07 18.73 12.00
CA GLY A 51 16.15 17.84 12.72
C GLY A 51 14.69 18.30 12.71
N ARG A 52 14.42 19.60 12.86
CA ARG A 52 13.06 20.16 12.82
C ARG A 52 12.44 20.01 11.44
N LEU A 53 13.19 20.35 10.39
CA LEU A 53 12.72 20.19 9.01
C LEU A 53 12.48 18.73 8.68
N ALA A 54 13.36 17.83 9.12
CA ALA A 54 13.19 16.39 8.93
C ALA A 54 11.90 15.87 9.58
N VAL A 55 11.57 16.38 10.78
CA VAL A 55 10.31 16.04 11.45
C VAL A 55 9.11 16.59 10.68
N CYS A 56 9.13 17.86 10.28
CA CYS A 56 8.02 18.45 9.52
C CYS A 56 7.80 17.75 8.16
N VAL A 57 8.89 17.46 7.43
CA VAL A 57 8.82 16.76 6.14
C VAL A 57 8.34 15.32 6.33
N GLY A 58 8.92 14.58 7.28
CA GLY A 58 8.50 13.21 7.57
C GLY A 58 7.04 13.12 8.03
N MET A 59 6.60 14.04 8.89
CA MET A 59 5.20 14.12 9.33
C MET A 59 4.26 14.49 8.18
N GLY A 60 4.66 15.41 7.31
CA GLY A 60 3.89 15.76 6.11
C GLY A 60 3.69 14.57 5.17
N ILE A 61 4.75 13.79 4.92
CA ILE A 61 4.68 12.56 4.12
C ILE A 61 3.78 11.53 4.80
N SER A 62 3.93 11.34 6.12
CA SER A 62 3.12 10.40 6.88
C SER A 62 1.64 10.77 6.86
N LEU A 63 1.31 12.06 7.05
CA LEU A 63 -0.06 12.56 6.95
C LEU A 63 -0.66 12.38 5.56
N LEU A 64 0.12 12.72 4.52
CA LEU A 64 -0.33 12.55 3.14
C LEU A 64 -0.65 11.10 2.85
N HIS A 65 0.23 10.17 3.25
CA HIS A 65 0.00 8.73 3.13
C HIS A 65 -1.26 8.31 3.89
N GLY A 66 -1.39 8.71 5.16
CA GLY A 66 -2.55 8.35 5.99
C GLY A 66 -3.87 8.90 5.47
N LEU A 67 -3.88 10.13 4.91
CA LEU A 67 -5.07 10.71 4.29
C LEU A 67 -5.47 9.96 3.02
N ILE A 68 -4.51 9.69 2.14
CA ILE A 68 -4.76 8.93 0.91
C ILE A 68 -5.30 7.54 1.27
N ASP A 69 -4.63 6.86 2.20
CA ASP A 69 -5.00 5.50 2.61
C ASP A 69 -6.38 5.45 3.27
N HIS A 70 -6.70 6.43 4.13
CA HIS A 70 -8.03 6.55 4.75
C HIS A 70 -9.14 6.62 3.69
N TYR A 71 -9.02 7.52 2.70
CA TYR A 71 -10.05 7.66 1.68
C TYR A 71 -10.08 6.49 0.69
N VAL A 72 -8.92 5.93 0.33
CA VAL A 72 -8.86 4.73 -0.50
C VAL A 72 -9.53 3.55 0.21
N MET A 73 -9.25 3.36 1.50
CA MET A 73 -9.92 2.36 2.34
C MET A 73 -11.44 2.59 2.42
N LEU A 74 -11.87 3.85 2.57
CA LEU A 74 -13.30 4.20 2.65
C LEU A 74 -14.04 3.85 1.36
N PHE A 75 -13.43 4.09 0.20
CA PHE A 75 -14.09 3.91 -1.10
C PHE A 75 -13.92 2.50 -1.68
N ARG A 76 -12.75 1.89 -1.48
CA ARG A 76 -12.39 0.61 -2.11
C ARG A 76 -12.39 -0.57 -1.13
N GLY A 77 -12.29 -0.30 0.17
CA GLY A 77 -12.18 -1.34 1.19
C GLY A 77 -10.81 -2.02 1.26
N THR A 78 -9.83 -1.56 0.49
CA THR A 78 -8.45 -2.06 0.49
C THR A 78 -7.46 -0.90 0.61
N PRO A 79 -6.30 -1.08 1.27
CA PRO A 79 -5.31 -0.03 1.44
C PRO A 79 -4.71 0.44 0.11
N VAL A 80 -4.09 1.62 0.13
CA VAL A 80 -3.37 2.16 -1.02
C VAL A 80 -2.16 1.30 -1.35
N MET A 81 -1.92 1.10 -2.64
CA MET A 81 -0.78 0.36 -3.19
C MET A 81 0.09 1.26 -4.08
N LEU A 82 1.35 0.88 -4.27
CA LEU A 82 2.23 1.64 -5.16
C LEU A 82 1.71 1.67 -6.61
N SER A 83 1.02 0.62 -7.05
CA SER A 83 0.36 0.57 -8.37
C SER A 83 -0.70 1.65 -8.57
N ASP A 84 -1.33 2.13 -7.48
CA ASP A 84 -2.36 3.16 -7.54
C ASP A 84 -1.81 4.51 -8.00
N VAL A 85 -0.50 4.73 -7.85
CA VAL A 85 0.18 5.93 -8.37
C VAL A 85 0.05 6.03 -9.90
N PHE A 86 0.08 4.90 -10.59
CA PHE A 86 -0.10 4.86 -12.05
C PHE A 86 -1.55 5.08 -12.49
N SER A 87 -2.50 4.92 -11.56
CA SER A 87 -3.93 5.07 -11.79
C SER A 87 -4.50 6.41 -11.29
N ILE A 88 -3.65 7.37 -10.88
CA ILE A 88 -4.07 8.66 -10.34
C ILE A 88 -5.00 9.42 -11.30
N GLY A 89 -4.72 9.39 -12.62
CA GLY A 89 -5.57 10.03 -13.62
C GLY A 89 -6.99 9.45 -13.65
N THR A 90 -7.10 8.14 -13.59
CA THR A 90 -8.39 7.44 -13.52
C THR A 90 -9.10 7.75 -12.22
N ALA A 91 -8.38 7.69 -11.10
CA ALA A 91 -8.93 8.01 -9.78
C ALA A 91 -9.47 9.44 -9.70
N ALA A 92 -8.77 10.42 -10.27
CA ALA A 92 -9.20 11.82 -10.31
C ALA A 92 -10.51 12.01 -11.10
N ASN A 93 -10.68 11.28 -12.21
CA ASN A 93 -11.93 11.32 -13.00
C ASN A 93 -13.11 10.71 -12.25
N VAL A 94 -12.88 9.62 -11.54
CA VAL A 94 -13.91 8.93 -10.76
C VAL A 94 -14.27 9.70 -9.48
N ALA A 95 -13.30 10.35 -8.85
CA ALA A 95 -13.48 11.09 -7.60
C ALA A 95 -14.51 12.23 -7.68
N GLN A 96 -14.79 12.75 -8.87
CA GLN A 96 -15.80 13.80 -9.07
C GLN A 96 -17.22 13.36 -8.68
N GLY A 97 -17.49 12.06 -8.67
CA GLY A 97 -18.80 11.49 -8.28
C GLY A 97 -18.92 11.12 -6.80
N TYR A 98 -17.86 11.26 -6.01
CA TYR A 98 -17.83 10.84 -4.60
C TYR A 98 -17.75 12.04 -3.66
N SER A 99 -18.50 11.97 -2.55
CA SER A 99 -18.31 12.88 -1.41
C SER A 99 -17.27 12.29 -0.47
N ALA A 100 -16.26 13.08 -0.11
CA ALA A 100 -15.25 12.71 0.87
C ALA A 100 -15.62 13.32 2.23
N PRO A 101 -16.32 12.60 3.12
CA PRO A 101 -16.69 13.13 4.43
C PRO A 101 -15.42 13.33 5.28
N VAL A 102 -15.38 14.43 6.03
CA VAL A 102 -14.31 14.65 7.00
C VAL A 102 -14.70 13.98 8.30
N GLU A 103 -14.13 12.81 8.56
CA GLU A 103 -14.36 12.08 9.80
C GLU A 103 -13.60 12.67 10.99
N LEU A 104 -14.12 12.44 12.18
CA LEU A 104 -13.50 12.92 13.43
C LEU A 104 -12.12 12.29 13.66
N SER A 105 -11.92 11.06 13.22
CA SER A 105 -10.64 10.33 13.23
C SER A 105 -9.57 11.08 12.42
N VAL A 106 -9.92 11.53 11.22
CA VAL A 106 -9.04 12.32 10.34
C VAL A 106 -8.71 13.66 10.99
N LEU A 107 -9.72 14.38 11.49
CA LEU A 107 -9.50 15.68 12.10
C LEU A 107 -8.58 15.59 13.33
N ARG A 108 -8.78 14.59 14.19
CA ARG A 108 -7.92 14.34 15.35
C ARG A 108 -6.51 13.94 14.95
N GLY A 109 -6.35 13.07 13.96
CA GLY A 109 -5.06 12.67 13.44
C GLY A 109 -4.26 13.85 12.89
N VAL A 110 -4.86 14.65 12.02
CA VAL A 110 -4.26 15.88 11.48
C VAL A 110 -3.89 16.86 12.59
N SER A 111 -4.81 17.11 13.53
CA SER A 111 -4.56 18.02 14.67
C SER A 111 -3.40 17.55 15.54
N THR A 112 -3.29 16.25 15.81
CA THR A 112 -2.18 15.67 16.58
C THR A 112 -0.86 15.88 15.88
N ALA A 113 -0.79 15.62 14.58
CA ALA A 113 0.43 15.79 13.80
C ALA A 113 0.86 17.26 13.70
N VAL A 114 -0.09 18.15 13.46
CA VAL A 114 0.17 19.61 13.42
C VAL A 114 0.67 20.10 14.77
N LEU A 115 -0.02 19.73 15.86
CA LEU A 115 0.39 20.09 17.22
C LEU A 115 1.81 19.59 17.52
N TYR A 116 2.12 18.34 17.16
CA TYR A 116 3.45 17.80 17.35
C TYR A 116 4.51 18.60 16.57
N CYS A 117 4.26 18.93 15.30
CA CYS A 117 5.16 19.78 14.50
C CYS A 117 5.36 21.15 15.13
N VAL A 118 4.28 21.80 15.60
CA VAL A 118 4.36 23.11 16.28
C VAL A 118 5.22 22.99 17.54
N LEU A 119 5.00 22.01 18.39
CA LEU A 119 5.80 21.77 19.59
C LEU A 119 7.27 21.59 19.27
N VAL A 120 7.60 20.78 18.23
CA VAL A 120 8.97 20.58 17.77
C VAL A 120 9.60 21.88 17.25
N CYS A 121 8.84 22.72 16.56
CA CYS A 121 9.32 24.02 16.07
C CYS A 121 9.54 25.03 17.21
N LEU A 122 8.72 24.99 18.25
CA LEU A 122 8.86 25.85 19.44
C LEU A 122 10.02 25.44 20.36
N MET A 123 10.46 24.19 20.29
CA MET A 123 11.61 23.73 21.09
C MET A 123 12.87 24.47 20.68
N GLN A 124 13.34 25.39 21.55
CA GLN A 124 14.51 26.23 21.28
C GLN A 124 15.85 25.47 21.37
N ARG A 125 15.85 24.24 21.89
CA ARG A 125 17.05 23.47 22.18
C ARG A 125 17.69 22.94 20.90
N ARG A 126 18.89 23.43 20.60
CA ARG A 126 19.73 22.89 19.52
C ARG A 126 20.36 21.57 19.98
N TRP A 127 19.64 20.48 19.85
CA TRP A 127 20.18 19.14 20.13
C TRP A 127 21.11 18.74 18.99
N LYS A 128 22.39 19.02 19.15
CA LYS A 128 23.44 18.50 18.27
C LYS A 128 24.00 17.25 18.92
N LEU A 129 23.59 16.07 18.45
CA LEU A 129 24.12 14.80 18.95
C LEU A 129 25.59 14.62 18.56
N PHE A 130 25.98 15.18 17.41
CA PHE A 130 27.35 15.22 16.91
C PHE A 130 27.62 16.61 16.33
N GLU A 131 28.76 17.18 16.62
CA GLU A 131 29.14 18.49 16.10
C GLU A 131 29.43 18.45 14.59
N ARG A 132 30.07 17.37 14.15
CA ARG A 132 30.50 17.22 12.76
C ARG A 132 29.37 16.79 11.86
N TRP A 133 29.08 17.55 10.81
CA TRP A 133 27.97 17.32 9.89
C TRP A 133 28.04 15.99 9.16
N TYR A 134 29.25 15.54 8.79
CA TYR A 134 29.46 14.26 8.10
C TYR A 134 29.17 13.05 9.00
N VAL A 135 29.49 13.14 10.31
CA VAL A 135 29.16 12.09 11.27
C VAL A 135 27.63 11.95 11.40
N ARG A 136 26.92 13.06 11.48
CA ARG A 136 25.44 13.03 11.54
C ARG A 136 24.83 12.39 10.32
N ARG A 137 25.33 12.75 9.13
CA ARG A 137 24.86 12.14 7.88
C ARG A 137 25.23 10.66 7.77
N GLY A 138 26.45 10.29 8.15
CA GLY A 138 26.88 8.89 8.19
C GLY A 138 26.01 8.05 9.10
N CYS A 139 25.75 8.50 10.33
CA CYS A 139 24.84 7.81 11.25
C CYS A 139 23.41 7.67 10.68
N SER A 140 22.89 8.73 10.03
CA SER A 140 21.56 8.66 9.43
C SER A 140 21.51 7.69 8.23
N LEU A 141 22.58 7.65 7.42
CA LEU A 141 22.71 6.67 6.34
C LEU A 141 22.72 5.23 6.86
N ILE A 142 23.47 4.98 7.93
CA ILE A 142 23.50 3.66 8.60
C ILE A 142 22.11 3.30 9.09
N VAL A 143 21.38 4.23 9.72
CA VAL A 143 20.01 3.97 10.20
C VAL A 143 19.08 3.66 9.04
N VAL A 144 19.16 4.39 7.92
CA VAL A 144 18.35 4.09 6.71
C VAL A 144 18.71 2.72 6.16
N ALA A 145 20.01 2.38 6.07
CA ALA A 145 20.45 1.08 5.57
C ALA A 145 20.00 -0.08 6.49
N LEU A 146 20.10 0.11 7.80
CA LEU A 146 19.63 -0.88 8.79
C LEU A 146 18.10 -1.02 8.76
N ALA A 147 17.37 0.08 8.63
CA ALA A 147 15.91 0.04 8.50
C ALA A 147 15.50 -0.68 7.20
N ALA A 148 16.15 -0.37 6.07
CA ALA A 148 15.92 -1.03 4.80
C ALA A 148 16.26 -2.53 4.87
N TYR A 149 17.37 -2.89 5.50
CA TYR A 149 17.76 -4.28 5.74
C TYR A 149 16.73 -5.03 6.61
N ALA A 150 16.32 -4.43 7.73
CA ALA A 150 15.34 -5.02 8.63
C ALA A 150 13.97 -5.17 7.94
N VAL A 151 13.55 -4.17 7.14
CA VAL A 151 12.34 -4.22 6.34
C VAL A 151 12.43 -5.34 5.29
N HIS A 152 13.57 -5.48 4.63
CA HIS A 152 13.76 -6.49 3.58
C HIS A 152 13.84 -7.92 4.13
N TYR A 153 14.68 -8.16 5.14
CA TYR A 153 14.97 -9.51 5.64
C TYR A 153 14.18 -9.87 6.91
N GLY A 154 14.02 -8.91 7.83
CA GLY A 154 13.39 -9.18 9.13
C GLY A 154 11.88 -9.16 9.09
N LEU A 155 11.28 -8.36 8.22
CA LEU A 155 9.83 -8.19 8.12
C LEU A 155 9.21 -8.97 6.94
N GLY A 156 10.00 -9.78 6.24
CA GLY A 156 9.50 -10.69 5.21
C GLY A 156 8.82 -10.00 4.02
N ILE A 157 9.33 -8.84 3.59
CA ILE A 157 8.80 -8.12 2.41
C ILE A 157 8.86 -9.00 1.16
N THR A 158 9.79 -9.95 1.10
CA THR A 158 9.92 -10.94 0.03
C THR A 158 9.07 -12.20 0.24
N GLY A 159 8.39 -12.34 1.38
CA GLY A 159 7.59 -13.51 1.72
C GLY A 159 6.30 -13.64 0.89
N THR A 160 5.95 -14.88 0.53
CA THR A 160 4.89 -15.24 -0.43
C THR A 160 3.45 -15.12 0.09
N GLY A 161 3.21 -14.80 1.35
CA GLY A 161 1.93 -15.03 2.01
C GLY A 161 1.16 -13.79 2.48
N ILE A 162 0.95 -12.74 1.65
CA ILE A 162 -0.07 -11.75 2.03
C ILE A 162 -1.40 -12.14 1.43
N ASN A 163 -2.34 -12.47 2.30
CA ASN A 163 -3.73 -12.52 1.91
C ASN A 163 -4.25 -11.06 1.87
N PHE A 164 -4.50 -10.53 0.69
CA PHE A 164 -4.93 -9.14 0.46
C PHE A 164 -6.12 -8.74 1.35
N TRP A 165 -7.02 -9.65 1.63
CA TRP A 165 -8.26 -9.40 2.37
C TRP A 165 -8.12 -9.47 3.88
N ALA A 166 -7.18 -10.27 4.38
CA ALA A 166 -7.01 -10.50 5.82
C ALA A 166 -5.96 -9.59 6.47
N SER A 167 -5.09 -8.96 5.69
CA SER A 167 -3.85 -8.39 6.22
C SER A 167 -3.90 -6.90 6.53
N SER A 168 -4.86 -6.13 6.02
CA SER A 168 -4.92 -4.68 6.31
C SER A 168 -5.19 -4.38 7.79
N ARG A 169 -5.91 -5.25 8.49
CA ARG A 169 -6.18 -5.07 9.93
C ARG A 169 -5.06 -5.55 10.83
N SER A 170 -4.19 -6.43 10.34
CA SER A 170 -3.14 -7.10 11.15
C SER A 170 -1.77 -6.43 11.03
N TYR A 171 -1.58 -5.51 10.10
CA TYR A 171 -0.31 -4.83 9.87
C TYR A 171 -0.45 -3.32 10.01
N SER A 172 0.69 -2.65 10.27
CA SER A 172 0.76 -1.19 10.15
C SER A 172 0.58 -0.78 8.69
N GLU A 173 -0.20 0.27 8.44
CA GLU A 173 -0.55 0.73 7.08
C GLU A 173 0.69 1.08 6.25
N PHE A 174 1.64 1.81 6.81
CA PHE A 174 2.87 2.17 6.09
C PHE A 174 3.77 0.95 5.83
N TYR A 175 3.86 0.02 6.76
CA TYR A 175 4.56 -1.25 6.54
C TYR A 175 3.88 -2.07 5.44
N TYR A 176 2.55 -2.15 5.46
CA TYR A 176 1.78 -2.84 4.43
C TYR A 176 2.01 -2.22 3.04
N PHE A 177 1.97 -0.89 2.94
CA PHE A 177 2.29 -0.16 1.71
C PHE A 177 3.67 -0.53 1.16
N LEU A 178 4.71 -0.49 2.00
CA LEU A 178 6.07 -0.85 1.59
C LEU A 178 6.19 -2.32 1.16
N ARG A 179 5.48 -3.20 1.84
CA ARG A 179 5.44 -4.62 1.50
C ARG A 179 4.74 -4.89 0.17
N CYS A 180 3.66 -4.21 -0.11
CA CYS A 180 2.97 -4.27 -1.40
C CYS A 180 3.79 -3.63 -2.52
N ALA A 181 4.56 -2.57 -2.24
CA ALA A 181 5.44 -1.93 -3.21
C ALA A 181 6.46 -2.91 -3.80
N GLY A 182 7.06 -3.77 -2.97
CA GLY A 182 7.99 -4.81 -3.43
C GLY A 182 7.37 -5.83 -4.39
N ARG A 183 6.05 -5.98 -4.37
CA ARG A 183 5.29 -6.91 -5.24
C ARG A 183 4.71 -6.26 -6.49
N SER A 184 4.67 -4.94 -6.54
CA SER A 184 4.23 -4.21 -7.74
C SER A 184 5.19 -4.41 -8.93
N ILE A 185 6.38 -4.95 -8.69
CA ILE A 185 7.35 -5.30 -9.74
C ILE A 185 7.02 -6.72 -10.22
N VAL A 186 6.36 -6.80 -11.36
CA VAL A 186 6.09 -8.09 -12.03
C VAL A 186 7.43 -8.62 -12.56
N ARG A 187 7.83 -9.79 -12.07
CA ARG A 187 9.01 -10.50 -12.58
C ARG A 187 8.57 -11.45 -13.68
N ALA A 188 9.37 -11.49 -14.75
CA ALA A 188 9.18 -12.49 -15.77
C ALA A 188 9.23 -13.90 -15.16
N PRO A 189 8.31 -14.82 -15.51
CA PRO A 189 8.37 -16.19 -15.04
C PRO A 189 9.65 -16.88 -15.53
N GLU A 190 10.05 -17.95 -14.84
CA GLU A 190 11.22 -18.73 -15.22
C GLU A 190 11.01 -19.33 -16.62
N GLY A 191 12.02 -19.18 -17.50
CA GLY A 191 11.92 -19.61 -18.90
C GLY A 191 11.23 -18.63 -19.85
N TYR A 192 10.79 -17.46 -19.39
CA TYR A 192 10.22 -16.43 -20.25
C TYR A 192 11.29 -15.82 -21.17
N SER A 193 11.06 -15.91 -22.48
CA SER A 193 11.86 -15.23 -23.51
C SER A 193 10.96 -14.73 -24.64
N ALA A 194 11.35 -13.63 -25.28
CA ALA A 194 10.60 -13.09 -26.42
C ALA A 194 10.59 -14.09 -27.59
N ASP A 195 11.70 -14.79 -27.81
CA ASP A 195 11.82 -15.80 -28.88
C ASP A 195 10.92 -17.03 -28.58
N GLY A 196 10.84 -17.45 -27.30
CA GLY A 196 9.95 -18.52 -26.88
C GLY A 196 8.48 -18.18 -27.08
N LEU A 197 8.09 -16.91 -26.90
CA LEU A 197 6.73 -16.45 -27.19
C LEU A 197 6.42 -16.46 -28.68
N GLN A 198 7.38 -16.11 -29.54
CA GLN A 198 7.20 -16.16 -30.99
C GLN A 198 7.01 -17.61 -31.47
N THR A 199 7.83 -18.53 -30.98
CA THR A 199 7.68 -19.97 -31.28
C THR A 199 6.32 -20.48 -30.82
N LEU A 200 5.89 -20.15 -29.57
CA LEU A 200 4.58 -20.51 -29.06
C LEU A 200 3.45 -19.91 -29.93
N ALA A 201 3.57 -18.65 -30.33
CA ALA A 201 2.58 -18.01 -31.17
C ALA A 201 2.50 -18.64 -32.57
N GLU A 202 3.61 -19.17 -33.08
CA GLU A 202 3.66 -19.91 -34.37
C GLU A 202 2.98 -21.26 -34.26
N ASP A 203 3.16 -21.98 -33.15
CA ASP A 203 2.50 -23.27 -32.89
C ASP A 203 0.96 -23.14 -32.78
N TYR A 204 0.47 -21.97 -32.36
CA TYR A 204 -0.96 -21.67 -32.25
C TYR A 204 -1.54 -20.83 -33.39
N LYS A 205 -0.77 -20.58 -34.46
CA LYS A 205 -1.31 -19.94 -35.67
C LYS A 205 -2.25 -20.93 -36.37
N GLY A 206 -3.55 -20.68 -36.16
CA GLY A 206 -4.57 -21.36 -36.96
C GLY A 206 -4.51 -20.89 -38.45
N GLU A 207 -5.07 -21.70 -39.34
CA GLU A 207 -5.27 -21.30 -40.71
C GLU A 207 -6.07 -19.98 -40.77
N PRO A 208 -5.67 -18.99 -41.59
CA PRO A 208 -6.40 -17.74 -41.71
C PRO A 208 -7.83 -18.02 -42.17
N GLY A 209 -8.78 -17.79 -41.28
CA GLY A 209 -10.19 -17.94 -41.64
C GLY A 209 -10.61 -16.94 -42.69
N THR A 210 -11.49 -17.35 -43.59
CA THR A 210 -12.04 -16.49 -44.67
C THR A 210 -12.98 -15.40 -44.13
N LYS A 211 -13.36 -15.47 -42.86
CA LYS A 211 -14.25 -14.50 -42.17
C LYS A 211 -13.55 -14.02 -40.89
N THR A 212 -13.44 -12.71 -40.74
CA THR A 212 -13.03 -12.07 -39.49
C THR A 212 -14.30 -11.74 -38.67
N PRO A 213 -14.64 -12.51 -37.63
CA PRO A 213 -15.78 -12.21 -36.78
C PRO A 213 -15.51 -10.98 -35.92
N ASN A 214 -16.58 -10.24 -35.59
CA ASN A 214 -16.49 -9.24 -34.53
C ASN A 214 -16.37 -9.98 -33.19
N ILE A 215 -15.33 -9.65 -32.42
CA ILE A 215 -15.12 -10.22 -31.08
C ILE A 215 -15.53 -9.16 -30.07
N ILE A 216 -16.57 -9.47 -29.27
CA ILE A 216 -17.01 -8.62 -28.16
C ILE A 216 -16.57 -9.30 -26.87
N VAL A 217 -15.68 -8.65 -26.13
CA VAL A 217 -15.22 -9.12 -24.82
C VAL A 217 -15.96 -8.34 -23.75
N ILE A 218 -16.71 -9.04 -22.91
CA ILE A 218 -17.41 -8.46 -21.77
C ILE A 218 -16.73 -8.99 -20.50
N MET A 219 -16.06 -8.08 -19.76
CA MET A 219 -15.54 -8.39 -18.44
C MET A 219 -16.66 -8.17 -17.42
N ASN A 220 -17.17 -9.25 -16.85
CA ASN A 220 -18.18 -9.20 -15.80
C ASN A 220 -17.49 -9.29 -14.45
N GLU A 221 -17.10 -8.15 -13.89
CA GLU A 221 -16.42 -8.08 -12.58
C GLU A 221 -17.39 -8.50 -11.48
N SER A 222 -16.84 -9.17 -10.46
CA SER A 222 -17.58 -9.67 -9.30
C SER A 222 -18.69 -10.69 -9.64
N PHE A 223 -18.63 -11.28 -10.84
CA PHE A 223 -19.54 -12.36 -11.21
C PHE A 223 -19.14 -13.64 -10.45
N SER A 224 -20.08 -14.21 -9.72
CA SER A 224 -19.88 -15.50 -9.04
C SER A 224 -21.18 -16.31 -9.09
N ASP A 225 -20.99 -17.63 -9.10
CA ASP A 225 -22.08 -18.58 -8.91
C ASP A 225 -22.49 -18.54 -7.43
N LEU A 226 -23.78 -18.24 -7.17
CA LEU A 226 -24.32 -18.19 -5.81
C LEU A 226 -24.25 -19.54 -5.09
N GLY A 227 -24.24 -20.66 -5.81
CA GLY A 227 -24.06 -21.98 -5.26
C GLY A 227 -22.73 -22.21 -4.53
N ILE A 228 -21.71 -21.32 -4.77
CA ILE A 228 -20.43 -21.35 -4.04
C ILE A 228 -20.61 -20.81 -2.61
N VAL A 229 -21.58 -19.93 -2.38
CA VAL A 229 -21.82 -19.30 -1.07
C VAL A 229 -22.58 -20.21 -0.12
N GLY A 230 -23.43 -21.08 -0.66
CA GLY A 230 -24.20 -22.06 0.13
C GLY A 230 -25.24 -22.77 -0.71
N ASP A 231 -25.73 -23.88 -0.19
CA ASP A 231 -26.82 -24.63 -0.81
C ASP A 231 -28.15 -23.87 -0.60
N PHE A 232 -28.82 -23.54 -1.69
CA PHE A 232 -30.16 -22.97 -1.67
C PHE A 232 -31.02 -23.61 -2.77
N GLU A 233 -32.27 -23.81 -2.46
CA GLU A 233 -33.22 -24.39 -3.40
C GLU A 233 -33.83 -23.28 -4.28
N THR A 234 -33.82 -23.48 -5.59
CA THR A 234 -34.46 -22.63 -6.57
C THR A 234 -35.48 -23.43 -7.38
N ASN A 235 -36.57 -22.80 -7.81
CA ASN A 235 -37.57 -23.44 -8.64
C ASN A 235 -37.08 -23.73 -10.07
N GLU A 236 -36.08 -22.96 -10.55
CA GLU A 236 -35.44 -23.11 -11.85
C GLU A 236 -33.91 -22.84 -11.71
N ASP A 237 -33.15 -23.28 -12.71
CA ASP A 237 -31.71 -22.96 -12.79
C ASP A 237 -31.54 -21.45 -12.98
N TYR A 238 -30.92 -20.78 -12.02
CA TYR A 238 -30.74 -19.32 -12.02
C TYR A 238 -29.63 -18.84 -12.96
N MET A 239 -28.81 -19.74 -13.50
CA MET A 239 -27.77 -19.44 -14.49
C MET A 239 -27.66 -20.54 -15.57
N PRO A 240 -28.74 -20.83 -16.30
CA PRO A 240 -28.80 -22.00 -17.18
C PRO A 240 -27.76 -21.97 -18.30
N PHE A 241 -27.43 -20.79 -18.83
CA PHE A 241 -26.44 -20.63 -19.88
C PHE A 241 -25.03 -20.96 -19.33
N VAL A 242 -24.64 -20.42 -18.16
CA VAL A 242 -23.32 -20.63 -17.55
C VAL A 242 -23.16 -22.11 -17.16
N HIS A 243 -24.16 -22.68 -16.52
CA HIS A 243 -24.14 -24.09 -16.12
C HIS A 243 -24.09 -25.04 -17.33
N SER A 244 -24.72 -24.66 -18.43
CA SER A 244 -24.63 -25.45 -19.68
C SER A 244 -23.24 -25.44 -20.28
N MET A 245 -22.52 -24.31 -20.22
CA MET A 245 -21.15 -24.20 -20.71
C MET A 245 -20.16 -25.01 -19.84
N GLN A 246 -20.34 -25.00 -18.52
CA GLN A 246 -19.51 -25.80 -17.61
C GLN A 246 -19.60 -27.30 -17.90
N LYS A 247 -20.79 -27.80 -18.24
CA LYS A 247 -20.99 -29.20 -18.62
C LYS A 247 -20.33 -29.60 -19.95
N GLY A 248 -20.02 -28.63 -20.80
CA GLY A 248 -19.37 -28.83 -22.10
C GLY A 248 -17.83 -28.76 -22.05
N GLN A 249 -17.24 -28.31 -20.96
CA GLN A 249 -15.78 -28.29 -20.82
C GLN A 249 -15.28 -29.69 -20.51
N LYS A 250 -14.55 -30.29 -21.45
CA LYS A 250 -13.69 -31.44 -21.16
C LYS A 250 -12.45 -30.91 -20.41
N ASN A 251 -12.26 -31.40 -19.20
CA ASN A 251 -10.99 -31.23 -18.45
C ASN A 251 -9.83 -31.86 -19.22
#